data_a75dceb5013509950b8e507cbb7288b3
#
_entry.id   a75dceb5013509950b8e507cbb7288b3
#
_cell.length_a   1.000
_cell.length_b   1.000
_cell.length_c   1.000
_cell.angle_alpha   90.00
_cell.angle_beta   90.00
_cell.angle_gamma   90.00
#
_symmetry.space_group_name_H-M   'P 1'
#
loop_
_entity.id
_entity.type
_entity.pdbx_description
1 polymer ?
#
loop_
_entity_poly.entity_id
_entity_poly.type
_entity_poly.pdbx_seq_one_letter_code
_entity_poly.pdbx_strand_id
1 'polypeptide(L)'
;RIGYPLVMLSALTDVAPLRPALHGHTTLLIGQSGMGKSTLINALFPDADVLTAEYSEALDSGRHTTTHTRLHRLDADSAVLDSPGLQEFALQHLDAGALAHAFVEFRPFLGQCRFRDCKHETEPGCRLQEAAAAGEIEPARLKLFQTLRRLQQNAAQRL
;
A
#
# COMPACT_ATOMS: atom_id res chain seq x y z
N ARG A 1 -7.19 -7.71 -12.60
CA ARG A 1 -7.60 -7.65 -11.17
C ARG A 1 -6.60 -8.47 -10.36
N ILE A 2 -5.94 -7.87 -9.39
CA ILE A 2 -4.93 -8.54 -8.53
C ILE A 2 -5.54 -9.23 -7.29
N GLY A 3 -6.86 -9.46 -7.27
CA GLY A 3 -7.54 -10.20 -6.20
C GLY A 3 -7.92 -9.41 -4.97
N TYR A 4 -7.61 -8.11 -4.89
CA TYR A 4 -8.03 -7.27 -3.77
C TYR A 4 -9.41 -6.64 -4.03
N PRO A 5 -10.28 -6.55 -3.02
CA PRO A 5 -11.53 -5.80 -3.13
C PRO A 5 -11.23 -4.32 -3.35
N LEU A 6 -12.01 -3.69 -4.22
CA LEU A 6 -11.92 -2.26 -4.52
C LEU A 6 -13.23 -1.60 -4.13
N VAL A 7 -13.15 -0.59 -3.27
CA VAL A 7 -14.27 0.28 -2.90
C VAL A 7 -13.98 1.68 -3.44
N MET A 8 -14.82 2.17 -4.34
CA MET A 8 -14.75 3.54 -4.85
C MET A 8 -15.66 4.42 -4.01
N LEU A 9 -15.10 5.46 -3.39
CA LEU A 9 -15.85 6.40 -2.55
C LEU A 9 -15.20 7.79 -2.58
N SER A 10 -15.95 8.79 -2.10
CA SER A 10 -15.40 10.10 -1.74
C SER A 10 -15.68 10.38 -0.27
N ALA A 11 -14.63 10.57 0.51
CA ALA A 11 -14.75 10.91 1.93
C ALA A 11 -15.45 12.26 2.19
N LEU A 12 -15.58 13.10 1.16
CA LEU A 12 -16.27 14.39 1.24
C LEU A 12 -17.79 14.27 1.02
N THR A 13 -18.26 13.18 0.43
CA THR A 13 -19.68 13.02 0.07
C THR A 13 -20.32 11.82 0.74
N ASP A 14 -19.73 10.64 0.64
CA ASP A 14 -20.30 9.42 1.19
C ASP A 14 -19.23 8.34 1.50
N VAL A 15 -19.22 7.87 2.73
CA VAL A 15 -18.33 6.79 3.21
C VAL A 15 -19.09 5.48 3.50
N ALA A 16 -20.42 5.47 3.32
CA ALA A 16 -21.24 4.29 3.57
C ALA A 16 -20.78 3.03 2.82
N PRO A 17 -20.29 3.12 1.56
CA PRO A 17 -19.79 1.95 0.83
C PRO A 17 -18.61 1.24 1.50
N LEU A 18 -17.87 1.90 2.39
CA LEU A 18 -16.75 1.31 3.10
C LEU A 18 -17.17 0.52 4.33
N ARG A 19 -18.31 0.86 4.96
CA ARG A 19 -18.76 0.25 6.22
C ARG A 19 -18.84 -1.28 6.20
N PRO A 20 -19.36 -1.94 5.13
CA PRO A 20 -19.39 -3.41 5.08
C PRO A 20 -18.00 -4.04 5.13
N ALA A 21 -16.97 -3.38 4.56
CA ALA A 21 -15.59 -3.88 4.59
C ALA A 21 -14.89 -3.67 5.94
N LEU A 22 -15.41 -2.77 6.78
CA LEU A 22 -14.88 -2.49 8.12
C LEU A 22 -15.56 -3.33 9.20
N HIS A 23 -16.79 -3.82 8.94
CA HIS A 23 -17.60 -4.51 9.94
C HIS A 23 -16.94 -5.81 10.43
N GLY A 24 -16.87 -5.99 11.75
CA GLY A 24 -16.26 -7.14 12.40
C GLY A 24 -14.73 -7.18 12.33
N HIS A 25 -14.07 -6.08 11.94
CA HIS A 25 -12.63 -6.05 11.77
C HIS A 25 -11.96 -4.87 12.50
N THR A 26 -10.71 -5.10 12.93
CA THR A 26 -9.80 -4.00 13.24
C THR A 26 -8.99 -3.69 11.98
N THR A 27 -9.27 -2.54 11.36
CA THR A 27 -8.72 -2.14 10.05
C THR A 27 -7.64 -1.09 10.23
N LEU A 28 -6.47 -1.32 9.66
CA LEU A 28 -5.38 -0.34 9.62
C LEU A 28 -5.49 0.49 8.33
N LEU A 29 -5.54 1.82 8.46
CA LEU A 29 -5.45 2.74 7.33
C LEU A 29 -3.98 3.01 6.98
N ILE A 30 -3.60 2.66 5.76
CA ILE A 30 -2.24 2.87 5.23
C ILE A 30 -2.32 3.73 3.98
N GLY A 31 -1.42 4.69 3.87
CA GLY A 31 -1.29 5.53 2.69
C GLY A 31 -0.33 6.69 2.92
N GLN A 32 0.15 7.28 1.84
CA GLN A 32 1.05 8.43 1.90
C GLN A 32 0.38 9.65 2.55
N SER A 33 1.19 10.62 2.96
CA SER A 33 0.68 11.92 3.43
C SER A 33 -0.13 12.58 2.32
N GLY A 34 -1.22 13.25 2.67
CA GLY A 34 -2.09 13.94 1.70
C GLY A 34 -3.08 13.03 0.93
N MET A 35 -3.09 11.71 1.14
CA MET A 35 -3.99 10.77 0.44
C MET A 35 -5.44 10.77 0.98
N GLY A 36 -5.79 11.67 1.91
CA GLY A 36 -7.14 11.79 2.43
C GLY A 36 -7.49 10.86 3.59
N LYS A 37 -6.51 10.22 4.27
CA LYS A 37 -6.78 9.36 5.45
C LYS A 37 -7.50 10.12 6.56
N SER A 38 -7.02 11.29 6.94
CA SER A 38 -7.64 12.11 7.98
C SER A 38 -9.06 12.57 7.59
N THR A 39 -9.27 12.90 6.32
CA THR A 39 -10.61 13.23 5.80
C THR A 39 -11.54 12.02 5.92
N LEU A 40 -11.04 10.83 5.61
CA LEU A 40 -11.81 9.58 5.73
C LEU A 40 -12.13 9.26 7.20
N ILE A 41 -11.17 9.47 8.13
CA ILE A 41 -11.39 9.29 9.56
C ILE A 41 -12.48 10.24 10.06
N ASN A 42 -12.40 11.54 9.71
CA ASN A 42 -13.40 12.52 10.13
C ASN A 42 -14.80 12.19 9.57
N ALA A 43 -14.87 11.65 8.37
CA ALA A 43 -16.14 11.23 7.78
C ALA A 43 -16.73 9.96 8.43
N LEU A 44 -15.88 9.03 8.88
CA LEU A 44 -16.30 7.83 9.60
C LEU A 44 -16.63 8.11 11.07
N PHE A 45 -15.90 9.06 11.68
CA PHE A 45 -15.95 9.42 13.10
C PHE A 45 -16.04 10.94 13.24
N PRO A 46 -17.24 11.54 13.12
CA PRO A 46 -17.41 13.00 13.15
C PRO A 46 -16.85 13.67 14.41
N ASP A 47 -16.82 12.94 15.54
CA ASP A 47 -16.32 13.43 16.83
C ASP A 47 -14.79 13.27 17.00
N ALA A 48 -14.09 12.72 16.00
CA ALA A 48 -12.66 12.43 16.12
C ALA A 48 -11.77 13.67 16.02
N ASP A 49 -12.23 14.73 15.37
CA ASP A 49 -11.55 16.03 15.16
C ASP A 49 -10.07 15.88 14.75
N VAL A 50 -9.83 15.05 13.75
CA VAL A 50 -8.48 14.77 13.23
C VAL A 50 -8.09 15.89 12.27
N LEU A 51 -6.94 16.51 12.49
CA LEU A 51 -6.41 17.56 11.62
C LEU A 51 -6.22 17.09 10.20
N THR A 52 -6.82 17.76 9.23
CA THR A 52 -6.64 17.51 7.79
C THR A 52 -5.46 18.32 7.25
N ALA A 53 -4.99 17.98 6.04
CA ALA A 53 -3.87 18.67 5.39
C ALA A 53 -4.13 20.18 5.20
N GLU A 54 -5.35 20.57 4.85
CA GLU A 54 -5.74 21.98 4.71
C GLU A 54 -5.61 22.78 6.00
N TYR A 55 -5.89 22.12 7.15
CA TYR A 55 -5.73 22.75 8.47
C TYR A 55 -4.26 22.89 8.87
N SER A 56 -3.41 21.93 8.46
CA SER A 56 -1.97 21.98 8.78
C SER A 56 -1.21 23.01 7.95
N GLU A 57 -1.63 23.31 6.73
CA GLU A 57 -1.08 24.42 5.92
C GLU A 57 -1.42 25.79 6.51
N ALA A 58 -2.64 25.95 7.03
CA ALA A 58 -3.06 27.19 7.68
C ALA A 58 -2.30 27.49 8.99
N LEU A 59 -1.72 26.47 9.63
CA LEU A 59 -0.98 26.61 10.91
C LEU A 59 0.53 26.77 10.70
N ASP A 60 1.01 26.94 9.46
CA ASP A 60 2.44 27.15 9.10
C ASP A 60 3.41 26.14 9.75
N SER A 61 2.92 24.97 10.06
CA SER A 61 3.72 23.89 10.64
C SER A 61 3.82 22.75 9.64
N GLY A 62 4.80 22.76 8.74
CA GLY A 62 5.14 21.73 7.78
C GLY A 62 5.44 20.35 8.41
N ARG A 63 4.63 19.95 9.38
CA ARG A 63 4.69 18.68 10.13
C ARG A 63 3.44 17.86 9.87
N HIS A 64 3.66 16.57 9.68
CA HIS A 64 2.70 15.52 9.46
C HIS A 64 1.39 15.70 10.24
N THR A 65 0.26 15.58 9.54
CA THR A 65 -1.09 15.76 10.09
C THR A 65 -1.38 14.77 11.23
N THR A 66 -0.88 13.54 11.14
CA THR A 66 -1.02 12.49 12.17
C THR A 66 0.37 12.09 12.64
N THR A 67 0.68 12.31 13.90
CA THR A 67 1.98 11.99 14.53
C THR A 67 1.96 10.70 15.34
N HIS A 68 0.78 10.21 15.72
CA HIS A 68 0.61 9.02 16.53
C HIS A 68 -0.48 8.13 15.97
N THR A 69 -0.30 6.81 16.08
CA THR A 69 -1.36 5.85 15.77
C THR A 69 -2.51 5.99 16.75
N ARG A 70 -3.74 6.14 16.26
CA ARG A 70 -4.95 6.22 17.07
C ARG A 70 -5.93 5.11 16.69
N LEU A 71 -6.58 4.54 17.69
CA LEU A 71 -7.65 3.57 17.53
C LEU A 71 -9.00 4.28 17.64
N HIS A 72 -9.83 4.19 16.62
CA HIS A 72 -11.21 4.69 16.60
C HIS A 72 -12.15 3.50 16.56
N ARG A 73 -13.11 3.42 17.48
CA ARG A 73 -14.12 2.34 17.52
C ARG A 73 -15.35 2.74 16.70
N LEU A 74 -15.72 1.89 15.74
CA LEU A 74 -16.94 2.04 14.95
C LEU A 74 -18.17 1.47 15.68
N ASP A 75 -17.98 0.30 16.31
CA ASP A 75 -18.96 -0.43 17.09
C ASP A 75 -18.25 -1.37 18.08
N ALA A 76 -18.97 -2.34 18.66
CA ALA A 76 -18.40 -3.28 19.63
C ALA A 76 -17.29 -4.15 19.03
N ASP A 77 -17.42 -4.52 17.75
CA ASP A 77 -16.58 -5.52 17.08
C ASP A 77 -15.72 -4.92 15.95
N SER A 78 -15.88 -3.62 15.68
CA SER A 78 -15.21 -2.94 14.56
C SER A 78 -14.41 -1.74 15.03
N ALA A 79 -13.18 -1.62 14.55
CA ALA A 79 -12.30 -0.50 14.86
C ALA A 79 -11.43 -0.12 13.66
N VAL A 80 -11.01 1.14 13.61
CA VAL A 80 -10.06 1.66 12.63
C VAL A 80 -8.84 2.22 13.33
N LEU A 81 -7.67 1.77 12.91
CA LEU A 81 -6.38 2.29 13.33
C LEU A 81 -5.95 3.35 12.31
N ASP A 82 -5.91 4.61 12.75
CA ASP A 82 -5.29 5.69 11.98
C ASP A 82 -3.79 5.67 12.21
N SER A 83 -3.02 5.50 11.13
CA SER A 83 -1.57 5.53 11.17
C SER A 83 -1.03 6.84 10.59
N PRO A 84 0.15 7.32 11.06
CA PRO A 84 0.85 8.40 10.41
C PRO A 84 1.01 8.14 8.91
N GLY A 85 0.92 9.18 8.08
CA GLY A 85 1.21 9.07 6.65
C GLY A 85 2.62 8.54 6.44
N LEU A 86 2.73 7.32 5.90
CA LEU A 86 4.02 6.71 5.60
C LEU A 86 4.62 7.46 4.41
N GLN A 87 5.72 8.17 4.63
CA GLN A 87 6.52 8.76 3.55
C GLN A 87 7.39 7.71 2.88
N GLU A 88 7.90 6.77 3.67
CA GLU A 88 8.70 5.66 3.19
C GLU A 88 8.25 4.36 3.87
N PHE A 89 7.82 3.40 3.08
CA PHE A 89 7.65 2.04 3.55
C PHE A 89 8.97 1.31 3.31
N ALA A 90 9.79 1.19 4.36
CA ALA A 90 11.09 0.53 4.26
C ALA A 90 10.88 -0.98 3.98
N LEU A 91 11.11 -1.39 2.74
CA LEU A 91 11.07 -2.80 2.32
C LEU A 91 12.42 -3.50 2.52
N GLN A 92 13.34 -2.88 3.25
CA GLN A 92 14.73 -3.36 3.45
C GLN A 92 14.82 -4.70 4.17
N HIS A 93 13.81 -5.02 4.98
CA HIS A 93 13.70 -6.29 5.71
C HIS A 93 13.24 -7.48 4.85
N LEU A 94 12.73 -7.21 3.64
CA LEU A 94 12.33 -8.26 2.71
C LEU A 94 13.51 -8.67 1.85
N ASP A 95 13.72 -9.96 1.68
CA ASP A 95 14.61 -10.45 0.62
C ASP A 95 13.91 -10.35 -0.75
N ALA A 96 14.67 -10.55 -1.83
CA ALA A 96 14.15 -10.44 -3.19
C ALA A 96 13.04 -11.48 -3.49
N GLY A 97 13.11 -12.65 -2.86
CA GLY A 97 12.09 -13.70 -2.96
C GLY A 97 10.80 -13.30 -2.26
N ALA A 98 10.90 -12.82 -1.02
CA ALA A 98 9.77 -12.32 -0.26
C ALA A 98 9.08 -11.13 -0.98
N LEU A 99 9.86 -10.23 -1.57
CA LEU A 99 9.31 -9.14 -2.38
C LEU A 99 8.54 -9.68 -3.60
N ALA A 100 9.09 -10.67 -4.32
CA ALA A 100 8.41 -11.27 -5.48
C ALA A 100 7.10 -11.98 -5.06
N HIS A 101 7.12 -12.69 -3.92
CA HIS A 101 5.94 -13.35 -3.37
C HIS A 101 4.85 -12.37 -2.88
N ALA A 102 5.21 -11.14 -2.52
CA ALA A 102 4.27 -10.08 -2.15
C ALA A 102 3.40 -9.62 -3.35
N PHE A 103 3.87 -9.81 -4.58
CA PHE A 103 3.07 -9.61 -5.78
C PHE A 103 2.23 -10.87 -6.04
N VAL A 104 0.96 -10.83 -5.64
CA VAL A 104 0.07 -12.00 -5.67
C VAL A 104 -0.03 -12.60 -7.07
N GLU A 105 -0.08 -11.75 -8.09
CA GLU A 105 -0.14 -12.10 -9.51
C GLU A 105 1.14 -12.78 -10.04
N PHE A 106 2.25 -12.69 -9.33
CA PHE A 106 3.51 -13.35 -9.72
C PHE A 106 3.58 -14.79 -9.25
N ARG A 107 2.87 -15.13 -8.18
CA ARG A 107 2.96 -16.44 -7.50
C ARG A 107 2.83 -17.64 -8.44
N PRO A 108 1.93 -17.65 -9.43
CA PRO A 108 1.81 -18.77 -10.38
C PRO A 108 3.06 -18.99 -11.24
N PHE A 109 3.92 -17.99 -11.38
CA PHE A 109 5.07 -17.99 -12.30
C PHE A 109 6.42 -18.10 -11.58
N LEU A 110 6.44 -17.92 -10.25
CA LEU A 110 7.66 -17.98 -9.46
C LEU A 110 8.28 -19.39 -9.51
N GLY A 111 9.61 -19.45 -9.59
CA GLY A 111 10.36 -20.70 -9.68
C GLY A 111 10.35 -21.35 -11.06
N GLN A 112 9.67 -20.77 -12.05
CA GLN A 112 9.55 -21.32 -13.41
C GLN A 112 10.52 -20.67 -14.42
N CYS A 113 11.37 -19.74 -13.98
CA CYS A 113 12.38 -19.14 -14.84
C CYS A 113 13.45 -20.15 -15.24
N ARG A 114 14.09 -19.94 -16.40
CA ARG A 114 15.20 -20.78 -16.89
C ARG A 114 16.38 -20.82 -15.89
N PHE A 115 16.65 -19.68 -15.21
CA PHE A 115 17.73 -19.55 -14.24
C PHE A 115 17.16 -19.47 -12.82
N ARG A 116 17.78 -20.18 -11.88
CA ARG A 116 17.38 -20.21 -10.47
C ARG A 116 17.55 -18.87 -9.76
N ASP A 117 18.55 -18.11 -10.18
CA ASP A 117 18.93 -16.79 -9.65
C ASP A 117 18.37 -15.64 -10.50
N CYS A 118 17.34 -15.89 -11.29
CA CYS A 118 16.72 -14.92 -12.17
C CYS A 118 16.29 -13.67 -11.39
N LYS A 119 16.74 -12.52 -11.84
CA LYS A 119 16.41 -11.23 -11.25
C LYS A 119 15.13 -10.63 -11.82
N HIS A 120 14.55 -11.26 -12.83
CA HIS A 120 13.35 -10.82 -13.54
C HIS A 120 13.50 -9.44 -14.21
N GLU A 121 14.71 -9.09 -14.60
CA GLU A 121 15.02 -7.82 -15.28
C GLU A 121 15.13 -8.01 -16.79
N THR A 122 16.18 -8.69 -17.26
CA THR A 122 16.49 -8.86 -18.70
C THR A 122 16.91 -10.27 -19.05
N GLU A 123 16.82 -11.22 -18.11
CA GLU A 123 17.28 -12.58 -18.31
C GLU A 123 16.41 -13.32 -19.32
N PRO A 124 17.04 -14.01 -20.31
CA PRO A 124 16.31 -14.80 -21.27
C PRO A 124 15.63 -15.99 -20.61
N GLY A 125 14.37 -16.26 -20.98
CA GLY A 125 13.56 -17.30 -20.34
C GLY A 125 13.08 -16.93 -18.94
N CYS A 126 12.91 -15.62 -18.68
CA CYS A 126 12.28 -15.13 -17.46
C CYS A 126 10.76 -15.28 -17.58
N ARG A 127 10.18 -16.16 -16.77
CA ARG A 127 8.74 -16.45 -16.80
C ARG A 127 7.86 -15.26 -16.47
N LEU A 128 8.32 -14.33 -15.59
CA LEU A 128 7.55 -13.10 -15.31
C LEU A 128 7.51 -12.15 -16.51
N GLN A 129 8.61 -12.06 -17.27
CA GLN A 129 8.61 -11.24 -18.50
C GLN A 129 7.75 -11.84 -19.59
N GLU A 130 7.79 -13.16 -19.76
CA GLU A 130 6.93 -13.88 -20.70
C GLU A 130 5.46 -13.69 -20.34
N ALA A 131 5.10 -13.84 -19.06
CA ALA A 131 3.75 -13.61 -18.56
C ALA A 131 3.29 -12.16 -18.75
N ALA A 132 4.18 -11.18 -18.56
CA ALA A 132 3.87 -9.78 -18.83
C ALA A 132 3.67 -9.51 -20.33
N ALA A 133 4.48 -10.12 -21.20
CA ALA A 133 4.33 -10.02 -22.64
C ALA A 133 3.04 -10.70 -23.15
N ALA A 134 2.60 -11.78 -22.48
CA ALA A 134 1.34 -12.48 -22.75
C ALA A 134 0.10 -11.79 -22.16
N GLY A 135 0.28 -10.71 -21.37
CA GLY A 135 -0.83 -10.01 -20.70
C GLY A 135 -1.39 -10.73 -19.47
N GLU A 136 -0.72 -11.80 -19.00
CA GLU A 136 -1.07 -12.52 -17.77
C GLU A 136 -0.68 -11.71 -16.51
N ILE A 137 0.35 -10.87 -16.63
CA ILE A 137 0.78 -9.88 -15.64
C ILE A 137 0.70 -8.50 -16.28
N GLU A 138 0.13 -7.53 -15.56
CA GLU A 138 0.14 -6.14 -16.01
C GLU A 138 1.58 -5.60 -16.10
N PRO A 139 2.06 -5.09 -17.26
CA PRO A 139 3.45 -4.63 -17.42
C PRO A 139 3.88 -3.58 -16.40
N ALA A 140 2.95 -2.70 -15.99
CA ALA A 140 3.21 -1.70 -14.96
C ALA A 140 3.55 -2.33 -13.60
N ARG A 141 2.98 -3.50 -13.28
CA ARG A 141 3.25 -4.23 -12.04
C ARG A 141 4.64 -4.86 -12.05
N LEU A 142 5.06 -5.43 -13.18
CA LEU A 142 6.42 -5.94 -13.35
C LEU A 142 7.45 -4.80 -13.22
N LYS A 143 7.18 -3.66 -13.85
CA LYS A 143 8.04 -2.47 -13.74
C LYS A 143 8.12 -1.95 -12.31
N LEU A 144 7.01 -1.91 -11.57
CA LEU A 144 6.99 -1.53 -10.16
C LEU A 144 7.86 -2.47 -9.33
N PHE A 145 7.72 -3.78 -9.49
CA PHE A 145 8.57 -4.77 -8.81
C PHE A 145 10.05 -4.53 -9.07
N GLN A 146 10.46 -4.36 -10.34
CA GLN A 146 11.85 -4.09 -10.71
C GLN A 146 12.37 -2.79 -10.06
N THR A 147 11.53 -1.76 -9.99
CA THR A 147 11.87 -0.49 -9.33
C THR A 147 12.11 -0.69 -7.83
N LEU A 148 11.19 -1.37 -7.13
CA LEU A 148 11.31 -1.64 -5.69
C LEU A 148 12.55 -2.48 -5.38
N ARG A 149 12.85 -3.47 -6.21
CA ARG A 149 14.03 -4.31 -6.07
C ARG A 149 15.34 -3.51 -6.19
N ARG A 150 15.42 -2.60 -7.16
CA ARG A 150 16.59 -1.69 -7.31
C ARG A 150 16.76 -0.78 -6.10
N LEU A 151 15.64 -0.26 -5.56
CA LEU A 151 15.68 0.56 -4.34
C LEU A 151 16.21 -0.24 -3.14
N GLN A 152 15.82 -1.51 -2.98
CA GLN A 152 16.37 -2.39 -1.95
C GLN A 152 17.87 -2.60 -2.10
N GLN A 153 18.35 -2.89 -3.32
CA GLN A 153 19.77 -3.10 -3.60
C GLN A 153 20.60 -1.86 -3.29
N ASN A 154 20.12 -0.68 -3.69
CA ASN A 154 20.79 0.59 -3.42
C ASN A 154 20.85 0.93 -1.92
N ALA A 155 19.79 0.58 -1.17
CA ALA A 155 19.77 0.78 0.28
C ALA A 155 20.77 -0.16 1.00
N ALA A 156 20.86 -1.43 0.56
CA ALA A 156 21.81 -2.40 1.12
C ALA A 156 23.30 -2.05 0.85
N GLN A 157 23.58 -1.27 -0.19
CA GLN A 157 24.95 -0.81 -0.52
C GLN A 157 25.37 0.43 0.27
N ARG A 158 24.48 1.08 1.00
CA ARG A 158 24.76 2.30 1.80
C ARG A 158 24.98 2.02 3.29
N LEU A 159 24.86 0.77 3.69
CA LEU A 159 25.15 0.25 5.03
C LEU A 159 26.52 -0.42 5.07
#